data_889dd647bad60ba6862ff0a1e7ddff73
#
_entry.id   889dd647bad60ba6862ff0a1e7ddff73
#
_cell.length_a   1.000
_cell.length_b   1.000
_cell.length_c   1.000
_cell.angle_alpha   90.00
_cell.angle_beta   90.00
_cell.angle_gamma   90.00
#
_symmetry.space_group_name_H-M   'P 1'
#
loop_
_entity.id
_entity.type
_entity.pdbx_description
1 polymer ?
#
loop_
_entity_poly.entity_id
_entity_poly.type
_entity_poly.pdbx_seq_one_letter_code
_entity_poly.pdbx_strand_id
1 'polypeptide(L)'
;MSVDIRCILVPLDFSDAANSILEWAAHLAMQHGSRVVLFHAYHLPVEFQQLEGAYLPPDFWANVKAEASESLERFAEQLRAQGIETEAVVAEGYAATAIVDEVEKQNADVVVIGTHGLSGLKHLLLGSIAERVVQKSPCPVLTVKTSKS
;
A
#
# COMPACT_ATOMS: atom_id res chain seq x y z
N MET A 1 -8.09 -29.21 0.57
CA MET A 1 -7.54 -28.08 1.34
C MET A 1 -8.21 -26.79 0.88
N SER A 2 -8.74 -26.04 1.81
CA SER A 2 -9.31 -24.72 1.49
C SER A 2 -8.30 -23.64 1.82
N VAL A 3 -8.28 -22.61 1.00
CA VAL A 3 -7.48 -21.40 1.26
C VAL A 3 -8.29 -20.52 2.19
N ASP A 4 -7.67 -20.09 3.28
CA ASP A 4 -8.31 -19.21 4.25
C ASP A 4 -7.62 -17.85 4.20
N ILE A 5 -8.36 -16.84 3.78
CA ILE A 5 -7.85 -15.47 3.68
C ILE A 5 -8.44 -14.65 4.83
N ARG A 6 -7.67 -14.48 5.89
CA ARG A 6 -8.10 -13.74 7.08
C ARG A 6 -7.62 -12.30 7.09
N CYS A 7 -6.48 -12.05 6.47
CA CYS A 7 -5.87 -10.72 6.42
C CYS A 7 -5.40 -10.38 5.02
N ILE A 8 -5.86 -9.25 4.51
CA ILE A 8 -5.49 -8.72 3.20
C ILE A 8 -4.69 -7.44 3.43
N LEU A 9 -3.45 -7.41 2.95
CA LEU A 9 -2.62 -6.20 2.99
C LEU A 9 -2.76 -5.45 1.68
N VAL A 10 -3.07 -4.16 1.76
CA VAL A 10 -3.33 -3.32 0.58
C VAL A 10 -2.42 -2.09 0.62
N PRO A 11 -1.25 -2.16 -0.03
CA PRO A 11 -0.40 -0.98 -0.15
C PRO A 11 -1.02 0.05 -1.11
N LEU A 12 -1.00 1.30 -0.71
CA LEU A 12 -1.48 2.42 -1.53
C LEU A 12 -0.41 3.51 -1.59
N ASP A 13 -0.26 4.12 -2.75
CA ASP A 13 0.66 5.25 -2.95
C ASP A 13 -0.08 6.54 -3.29
N PHE A 14 -1.41 6.54 -3.09
CA PHE A 14 -2.31 7.67 -3.37
C PHE A 14 -2.37 8.06 -4.85
N SER A 15 -2.02 7.14 -5.74
CA SER A 15 -2.23 7.30 -7.18
C SER A 15 -3.71 7.14 -7.52
N ASP A 16 -4.06 7.46 -8.77
CA ASP A 16 -5.44 7.31 -9.28
C ASP A 16 -5.93 5.87 -9.27
N ALA A 17 -5.03 4.92 -9.10
CA ALA A 17 -5.34 3.50 -9.06
C ALA A 17 -6.03 3.05 -7.76
N ALA A 18 -6.01 3.88 -6.72
CA ALA A 18 -6.49 3.49 -5.39
C ALA A 18 -7.90 2.89 -5.41
N ASN A 19 -8.82 3.51 -6.13
CA ASN A 19 -10.21 3.03 -6.15
C ASN A 19 -10.33 1.62 -6.73
N SER A 20 -9.63 1.34 -7.82
CA SER A 20 -9.65 0.00 -8.42
C SER A 20 -9.03 -1.05 -7.48
N ILE A 21 -7.94 -0.69 -6.83
CA ILE A 21 -7.28 -1.57 -5.86
C ILE A 21 -8.24 -1.88 -4.70
N LEU A 22 -8.91 -0.87 -4.18
CA LEU A 22 -9.85 -1.02 -3.07
C LEU A 22 -11.08 -1.84 -3.45
N GLU A 23 -11.57 -1.73 -4.68
CA GLU A 23 -12.67 -2.56 -5.17
C GLU A 23 -12.32 -4.05 -5.11
N TRP A 24 -11.12 -4.41 -5.55
CA TRP A 24 -10.66 -5.79 -5.49
C TRP A 24 -10.47 -6.27 -4.05
N ALA A 25 -9.86 -5.42 -3.21
CA ALA A 25 -9.67 -5.75 -1.80
C ALA A 25 -11.00 -5.94 -1.09
N ALA A 26 -11.97 -5.06 -1.33
CA ALA A 26 -13.30 -5.15 -0.74
C ALA A 26 -14.01 -6.43 -1.18
N HIS A 27 -13.93 -6.75 -2.46
CA HIS A 27 -14.55 -7.97 -2.99
C HIS A 27 -14.00 -9.21 -2.28
N LEU A 28 -12.69 -9.33 -2.19
CA LEU A 28 -12.06 -10.46 -1.50
C LEU A 28 -12.42 -10.50 -0.02
N ALA A 29 -12.39 -9.36 0.65
CA ALA A 29 -12.70 -9.28 2.07
C ALA A 29 -14.14 -9.72 2.36
N MET A 30 -15.07 -9.32 1.52
CA MET A 30 -16.47 -9.73 1.67
C MET A 30 -16.68 -11.22 1.42
N GLN A 31 -15.97 -11.79 0.44
CA GLN A 31 -16.09 -13.20 0.13
C GLN A 31 -15.53 -14.09 1.23
N HIS A 32 -14.49 -13.65 1.93
CA HIS A 32 -13.77 -14.47 2.89
C HIS A 32 -13.95 -14.03 4.35
N GLY A 33 -14.64 -12.93 4.59
CA GLY A 33 -14.74 -12.37 5.95
C GLY A 33 -13.41 -11.87 6.46
N SER A 34 -12.54 -11.34 5.59
CA SER A 34 -11.19 -10.92 5.93
C SER A 34 -11.17 -9.52 6.54
N ARG A 35 -10.19 -9.29 7.42
CA ARG A 35 -9.81 -7.91 7.77
C ARG A 35 -8.87 -7.36 6.69
N VAL A 36 -8.87 -6.05 6.53
CA VAL A 36 -8.02 -5.37 5.57
C VAL A 36 -7.07 -4.44 6.32
N VAL A 37 -5.81 -4.47 5.94
CA VAL A 37 -4.80 -3.50 6.41
C VAL A 37 -4.39 -2.66 5.22
N LEU A 38 -4.78 -1.39 5.23
CA LEU A 38 -4.30 -0.42 4.24
C LEU A 38 -2.94 0.08 4.71
N PHE A 39 -1.98 0.12 3.81
CA PHE A 39 -0.61 0.43 4.15
C PHE A 39 -0.02 1.47 3.20
N HIS A 40 0.71 2.42 3.77
CA HIS A 40 1.47 3.40 3.00
C HIS A 40 2.84 3.58 3.62
N ALA A 41 3.89 3.53 2.79
CA ALA A 41 5.24 3.81 3.21
C ALA A 41 5.71 5.13 2.61
N TYR A 42 6.43 5.92 3.39
CA TYR A 42 7.00 7.19 2.93
C TYR A 42 8.49 7.24 3.27
N HIS A 43 9.25 7.92 2.44
CA HIS A 43 10.67 8.17 2.70
C HIS A 43 11.10 9.46 2.02
N LEU A 44 12.19 10.04 2.54
CA LEU A 44 12.78 11.23 1.92
C LEU A 44 13.55 10.81 0.68
N PRO A 45 13.31 11.45 -0.49
CA PRO A 45 14.11 11.17 -1.68
C PRO A 45 15.60 11.35 -1.43
N VAL A 46 16.41 10.49 -2.03
CA VAL A 46 17.87 10.49 -1.83
C VAL A 46 18.48 11.84 -2.19
N GLU A 47 17.94 12.48 -3.20
CA GLU A 47 18.38 13.82 -3.65
C GLU A 47 18.30 14.85 -2.53
N PHE A 48 17.27 14.79 -1.70
CA PHE A 48 17.12 15.66 -0.55
C PHE A 48 18.12 15.36 0.55
N GLN A 49 18.46 14.09 0.72
CA GLN A 49 19.42 13.66 1.74
C GLN A 49 20.84 14.13 1.42
N GLN A 50 21.12 14.33 0.13
CA GLN A 50 22.46 14.74 -0.34
C GLN A 50 22.65 16.24 -0.43
N LEU A 51 21.60 17.03 -0.22
CA LEU A 51 21.72 18.49 -0.26
C LEU A 51 22.37 18.98 1.05
N GLU A 52 23.62 19.45 0.93
CA GLU A 52 24.30 20.09 2.06
C GLU A 52 23.54 21.35 2.46
N GLY A 53 23.26 21.50 3.73
CA GLY A 53 22.54 22.66 4.26
C GLY A 53 21.04 22.65 4.02
N ALA A 54 20.48 21.55 3.51
CA ALA A 54 19.03 21.42 3.41
C ALA A 54 18.44 21.45 4.82
N TYR A 55 17.65 22.50 5.10
CA TYR A 55 16.99 22.65 6.38
C TYR A 55 15.56 22.12 6.26
N LEU A 56 15.27 21.07 7.04
CA LEU A 56 13.90 20.57 7.17
C LEU A 56 13.33 21.13 8.48
N PRO A 57 12.10 21.69 8.44
CA PRO A 57 11.46 22.14 9.68
C PRO A 57 11.38 20.98 10.69
N PRO A 58 11.45 21.27 12.00
CA PRO A 58 11.38 20.22 13.02
C PRO A 58 10.16 19.31 12.90
N ASP A 59 9.05 19.84 12.40
CA ASP A 59 7.78 19.09 12.28
C ASP A 59 7.60 18.44 10.91
N PHE A 60 8.59 18.51 10.04
CA PHE A 60 8.45 18.03 8.65
C PHE A 60 7.96 16.59 8.58
N TRP A 61 8.64 15.68 9.28
CA TRP A 61 8.28 14.27 9.28
C TRP A 61 6.93 14.00 9.95
N ALA A 62 6.65 14.73 11.03
CA ALA A 62 5.36 14.62 11.69
C ALA A 62 4.23 15.03 10.77
N ASN A 63 4.42 16.09 9.99
CA ASN A 63 3.42 16.57 9.02
C ASN A 63 3.25 15.58 7.87
N VAL A 64 4.33 15.04 7.32
CA VAL A 64 4.27 14.03 6.26
C VAL A 64 3.49 12.81 6.72
N LYS A 65 3.79 12.32 7.91
CA LYS A 65 3.10 11.17 8.49
C LYS A 65 1.62 11.47 8.74
N ALA A 66 1.32 12.65 9.26
CA ALA A 66 -0.07 13.04 9.55
C ALA A 66 -0.91 13.13 8.29
N GLU A 67 -0.39 13.73 7.23
CA GLU A 67 -1.10 13.83 5.94
C GLU A 67 -1.34 12.45 5.33
N ALA A 68 -0.34 11.59 5.35
CA ALA A 68 -0.46 10.22 4.84
C ALA A 68 -1.48 9.43 5.64
N SER A 69 -1.44 9.55 6.97
CA SER A 69 -2.38 8.86 7.86
C SER A 69 -3.81 9.32 7.62
N GLU A 70 -4.02 10.61 7.45
CA GLU A 70 -5.33 11.17 7.17
C GLU A 70 -5.89 10.68 5.83
N SER A 71 -5.06 10.69 4.79
CA SER A 71 -5.44 10.20 3.46
C SER A 71 -5.80 8.72 3.49
N LEU A 72 -4.98 7.94 4.18
CA LEU A 72 -5.19 6.50 4.28
C LEU A 72 -6.46 6.19 5.09
N GLU A 73 -6.71 6.95 6.15
CA GLU A 73 -7.88 6.77 6.99
C GLU A 73 -9.18 7.05 6.23
N ARG A 74 -9.17 8.01 5.31
CA ARG A 74 -10.35 8.25 4.46
C ARG A 74 -10.71 7.03 3.63
N PHE A 75 -9.72 6.34 3.08
CA PHE A 75 -9.96 5.08 2.36
C PHE A 75 -10.42 3.97 3.31
N ALA A 76 -9.84 3.90 4.50
CA ALA A 76 -10.25 2.91 5.50
C ALA A 76 -11.72 3.09 5.89
N GLU A 77 -12.18 4.31 6.06
CA GLU A 77 -13.57 4.60 6.37
C GLU A 77 -14.53 4.13 5.28
N GLN A 78 -14.12 4.23 4.01
CA GLN A 78 -14.93 3.73 2.89
C GLN A 78 -15.14 2.21 3.00
N LEU A 79 -14.11 1.48 3.39
CA LEU A 79 -14.21 0.02 3.56
C LEU A 79 -15.01 -0.32 4.82
N ARG A 80 -14.83 0.40 5.90
CA ARG A 80 -15.60 0.19 7.13
C ARG A 80 -17.08 0.42 6.91
N ALA A 81 -17.44 1.40 6.07
CA ALA A 81 -18.83 1.67 5.71
C ALA A 81 -19.47 0.49 4.98
N GLN A 82 -18.67 -0.37 4.37
CA GLN A 82 -19.13 -1.59 3.71
C GLN A 82 -19.15 -2.80 4.68
N GLY A 83 -18.86 -2.59 5.96
CA GLY A 83 -18.83 -3.65 6.94
C GLY A 83 -17.52 -4.42 7.02
N ILE A 84 -16.46 -3.89 6.44
CA ILE A 84 -15.13 -4.54 6.39
C ILE A 84 -14.26 -3.98 7.52
N GLU A 85 -13.78 -4.87 8.40
CA GLU A 85 -12.82 -4.49 9.44
C GLU A 85 -11.53 -4.01 8.76
N THR A 86 -11.16 -2.75 9.00
CA THR A 86 -10.05 -2.11 8.29
C THR A 86 -9.18 -1.31 9.23
N GLU A 87 -7.87 -1.49 9.10
CA GLU A 87 -6.85 -0.74 9.81
C GLU A 87 -6.02 0.03 8.80
N ALA A 88 -5.62 1.24 9.13
CA ALA A 88 -4.73 2.07 8.31
C ALA A 88 -3.37 2.18 9.00
N VAL A 89 -2.31 1.80 8.31
CA VAL A 89 -0.94 1.80 8.85
C VAL A 89 -0.03 2.59 7.93
N VAL A 90 0.70 3.53 8.50
CA VAL A 90 1.68 4.35 7.79
C VAL A 90 3.05 4.10 8.42
N ALA A 91 4.06 3.88 7.59
CA ALA A 91 5.41 3.62 8.07
C ALA A 91 6.45 4.39 7.26
N GLU A 92 7.56 4.73 7.90
CA GLU A 92 8.72 5.30 7.22
C GLU A 92 9.56 4.17 6.63
N GLY A 93 9.99 4.32 5.38
CA GLY A 93 10.86 3.36 4.73
C GLY A 93 10.63 3.27 3.22
N TYR A 94 11.48 2.52 2.57
CA TYR A 94 11.34 2.24 1.13
C TYR A 94 10.15 1.31 0.92
N ALA A 95 9.27 1.68 0.00
CA ALA A 95 7.97 1.05 -0.16
C ALA A 95 8.05 -0.48 -0.29
N ALA A 96 8.85 -1.00 -1.20
CA ALA A 96 8.89 -2.44 -1.44
C ALA A 96 9.33 -3.22 -0.20
N THR A 97 10.38 -2.77 0.48
CA THR A 97 10.87 -3.40 1.70
C THR A 97 9.87 -3.28 2.84
N ALA A 98 9.31 -2.09 3.02
CA ALA A 98 8.33 -1.83 4.07
C ALA A 98 7.07 -2.67 3.89
N ILE A 99 6.62 -2.85 2.64
CA ILE A 99 5.46 -3.69 2.34
C ILE A 99 5.73 -5.14 2.73
N VAL A 100 6.87 -5.70 2.33
CA VAL A 100 7.22 -7.08 2.64
C VAL A 100 7.34 -7.29 4.15
N ASP A 101 7.95 -6.35 4.85
CA ASP A 101 8.04 -6.40 6.31
C ASP A 101 6.66 -6.38 6.96
N GLU A 102 5.75 -5.57 6.41
CA GLU A 102 4.39 -5.49 6.95
C GLU A 102 3.58 -6.76 6.69
N VAL A 103 3.83 -7.45 5.58
CA VAL A 103 3.22 -8.76 5.31
C VAL A 103 3.49 -9.72 6.48
N GLU A 104 4.75 -9.77 6.92
CA GLU A 104 5.14 -10.64 8.03
C GLU A 104 4.53 -10.16 9.36
N LYS A 105 4.60 -8.87 9.61
CA LYS A 105 4.11 -8.26 10.84
C LYS A 105 2.61 -8.48 11.03
N GLN A 106 1.84 -8.40 9.96
CA GLN A 106 0.39 -8.56 9.99
C GLN A 106 -0.07 -10.00 9.79
N ASN A 107 0.83 -10.91 9.47
CA ASN A 107 0.50 -12.28 9.04
C ASN A 107 -0.50 -12.23 7.88
N ALA A 108 -0.23 -11.40 6.89
CA ALA A 108 -1.12 -11.24 5.75
C ALA A 108 -1.17 -12.53 4.92
N ASP A 109 -2.36 -12.87 4.46
CA ASP A 109 -2.59 -14.06 3.64
C ASP A 109 -2.52 -13.75 2.16
N VAL A 110 -2.74 -12.50 1.78
CA VAL A 110 -2.62 -12.01 0.41
C VAL A 110 -2.31 -10.50 0.42
N VAL A 111 -1.53 -10.08 -0.56
CA VAL A 111 -1.30 -8.66 -0.85
C VAL A 111 -2.10 -8.28 -2.09
N VAL A 112 -2.83 -7.18 -2.05
CA VAL A 112 -3.50 -6.61 -3.22
C VAL A 112 -2.82 -5.30 -3.55
N ILE A 113 -2.18 -5.22 -4.71
CA ILE A 113 -1.34 -4.08 -5.09
C ILE A 113 -1.57 -3.69 -6.54
N GLY A 114 -1.46 -2.40 -6.85
CA GLY A 114 -1.53 -1.93 -8.23
C GLY A 114 -0.27 -2.28 -9.01
N THR A 115 -0.40 -2.50 -10.31
CA THR A 115 0.74 -2.82 -11.17
C THR A 115 1.68 -1.64 -11.36
N HIS A 116 1.16 -0.40 -11.26
CA HIS A 116 1.94 0.83 -11.42
C HIS A 116 1.56 1.84 -10.35
N GLY A 117 2.53 2.63 -9.93
CA GLY A 117 2.32 3.69 -8.96
C GLY A 117 2.41 5.07 -9.60
N LEU A 118 2.75 6.06 -8.76
CA LEU A 118 2.86 7.45 -9.16
C LEU A 118 3.90 7.70 -10.25
N SER A 119 4.95 6.88 -10.32
CA SER A 119 6.03 7.03 -11.31
C SER A 119 5.58 6.77 -12.75
N GLY A 120 4.48 6.05 -12.93
CA GLY A 120 3.77 5.99 -14.21
C GLY A 120 4.51 5.44 -15.41
N LEU A 121 5.47 4.54 -15.25
CA LEU A 121 6.15 3.89 -16.36
C LEU A 121 5.21 2.89 -17.04
N LYS A 122 4.27 3.42 -17.79
CA LYS A 122 3.14 2.65 -18.35
C LYS A 122 3.53 1.60 -19.38
N HIS A 123 4.73 1.67 -19.93
CA HIS A 123 5.20 0.68 -20.90
C HIS A 123 5.69 -0.62 -20.24
N LEU A 124 5.82 -0.66 -18.93
CA LEU A 124 6.22 -1.85 -18.20
C LEU A 124 4.98 -2.64 -17.76
N LEU A 125 5.11 -3.96 -17.73
CA LEU A 125 4.03 -4.83 -17.23
C LEU A 125 3.81 -4.62 -15.73
N LEU A 126 4.90 -4.45 -14.98
CA LEU A 126 4.87 -4.17 -13.55
C LEU A 126 5.79 -3.01 -13.24
N GLY A 127 5.35 -2.11 -12.36
CA GLY A 127 6.23 -1.10 -11.79
C GLY A 127 7.25 -1.75 -10.87
N SER A 128 8.31 -1.01 -10.56
CA SER A 128 9.42 -1.52 -9.76
C SER A 128 9.01 -2.00 -8.36
N ILE A 129 8.09 -1.30 -7.72
CA ILE A 129 7.62 -1.66 -6.38
C ILE A 129 6.80 -2.95 -6.46
N ALA A 130 5.83 -3.02 -7.38
CA ALA A 130 4.99 -4.21 -7.56
C ALA A 130 5.84 -5.44 -7.91
N GLU A 131 6.79 -5.28 -8.82
CA GLU A 131 7.70 -6.36 -9.20
C GLU A 131 8.48 -6.90 -7.98
N ARG A 132 9.02 -6.00 -7.17
CA ARG A 132 9.80 -6.38 -6.00
C ARG A 132 8.93 -7.07 -4.95
N VAL A 133 7.72 -6.58 -4.74
CA VAL A 133 6.79 -7.20 -3.80
C VAL A 133 6.41 -8.60 -4.27
N VAL A 134 6.14 -8.79 -5.56
CA VAL A 134 5.84 -10.10 -6.13
C VAL A 134 7.01 -11.07 -5.89
N GLN A 135 8.25 -10.60 -6.08
CA GLN A 135 9.44 -11.44 -5.90
C GLN A 135 9.71 -11.79 -4.44
N LYS A 136 9.44 -10.89 -3.51
CA LYS A 136 9.89 -11.02 -2.11
C LYS A 136 8.79 -11.37 -1.12
N SER A 137 7.52 -11.21 -1.47
CA SER A 137 6.43 -11.49 -0.55
C SER A 137 6.36 -12.97 -0.17
N PRO A 138 6.23 -13.30 1.12
CA PRO A 138 6.04 -14.69 1.55
C PRO A 138 4.63 -15.22 1.28
N CYS A 139 3.67 -14.33 0.93
CA CYS A 139 2.30 -14.74 0.61
C CYS A 139 1.96 -14.37 -0.84
N PRO A 140 0.86 -14.91 -1.38
CA PRO A 140 0.40 -14.56 -2.72
C PRO A 140 0.17 -13.06 -2.89
N VAL A 141 0.42 -12.57 -4.08
CA VAL A 141 0.23 -11.17 -4.44
C VAL A 141 -0.74 -11.08 -5.62
N LEU A 142 -1.86 -10.41 -5.41
CA LEU A 142 -2.80 -10.10 -6.46
C LEU A 142 -2.47 -8.72 -7.00
N THR A 143 -2.05 -8.67 -8.26
CA THR A 143 -1.76 -7.40 -8.92
C THR A 143 -2.97 -6.91 -9.67
N VAL A 144 -3.35 -5.66 -9.44
CA VAL A 144 -4.50 -5.03 -10.11
C VAL A 144 -3.97 -4.13 -11.21
N LYS A 145 -4.36 -4.39 -12.44
CA LYS A 145 -4.00 -3.54 -13.57
C LYS A 145 -4.73 -2.22 -13.45
N THR A 146 -3.96 -1.16 -13.47
CA THR A 146 -4.48 0.18 -13.28
C THR A 146 -4.25 1.05 -14.50
N SER A 147 -3.81 0.46 -15.59
CA SER A 147 -3.57 1.20 -16.80
C SER A 147 -4.86 1.72 -17.38
N LYS A 148 -4.90 3.01 -17.56
CA LYS A 148 -5.86 3.61 -18.45
C LYS A 148 -5.12 4.06 -19.70
N SER A 149 -5.64 3.67 -20.79
CA SER A 149 -5.16 4.18 -22.06
C SER A 149 -5.25 5.69 -22.10
#